data_aae4397ee90cb4c2da15cc15911efd5a
#
_entry.id   aae4397ee90cb4c2da15cc15911efd5a
#
_cell.length_a   1.000
_cell.length_b   1.000
_cell.length_c   1.000
_cell.angle_alpha   90.00
_cell.angle_beta   90.00
_cell.angle_gamma   90.00
#
_symmetry.space_group_name_H-M   'P 1'
#
loop_
_entity.id
_entity.type
_entity.pdbx_description
1 polymer ?
#
loop_
_entity_poly.entity_id
_entity_poly.type
_entity_poly.pdbx_seq_one_letter_code
_entity_poly.pdbx_strand_id
1 'polypeptide(L)'
;MARESHASPRSASDATAQLGEVAYLTVTAVNSTGAFLRWGQPKDVLLPYSEQRFRPDPGKRVLVMLYSDDQGRPVASMRLDRFLSDDAWALSQGDEVTVVVADRTDLGMKVVVEHRFWGLIYQDDMTQPLRRGQTLKGYVKQRREDGRVDISLLPPGAARLDVVGDKILQALRESGGYLPLGDKSDAHAIKARLGVSKSAYKQAIGRLYKQQLITLAPEAIRLVPGALSETADK
;
A
#
# COMPACT_ATOMS: atom_id res chain seq x y z
N MET A 1 -35.40 -35.44 2.45
CA MET A 1 -33.96 -35.40 2.56
C MET A 1 -33.49 -33.97 2.29
N ALA A 2 -33.29 -33.22 3.35
CA ALA A 2 -32.82 -31.83 3.28
C ALA A 2 -31.31 -31.82 3.02
N ARG A 3 -30.87 -31.10 2.00
CA ARG A 3 -29.45 -30.85 1.75
C ARG A 3 -29.00 -29.68 2.63
N GLU A 4 -28.26 -29.99 3.66
CA GLU A 4 -27.53 -28.99 4.47
C GLU A 4 -26.47 -28.31 3.58
N SER A 5 -26.66 -26.99 3.39
CA SER A 5 -25.66 -26.13 2.77
C SER A 5 -24.52 -25.91 3.76
N HIS A 6 -23.38 -26.53 3.48
CA HIS A 6 -22.13 -26.25 4.19
C HIS A 6 -21.71 -24.80 3.93
N ALA A 7 -21.95 -23.94 4.90
CA ALA A 7 -21.32 -22.61 4.96
C ALA A 7 -19.84 -22.80 5.28
N SER A 8 -18.98 -22.51 4.32
CA SER A 8 -17.52 -22.46 4.55
C SER A 8 -17.17 -21.43 5.63
N PRO A 9 -16.20 -21.70 6.49
CA PRO A 9 -15.83 -20.82 7.58
C PRO A 9 -15.29 -19.48 7.03
N ARG A 10 -15.77 -18.37 7.60
CA ARG A 10 -15.33 -17.01 7.29
C ARG A 10 -13.83 -16.89 7.59
N SER A 11 -13.04 -16.66 6.56
CA SER A 11 -11.62 -16.33 6.70
C SER A 11 -11.50 -14.90 7.27
N ALA A 12 -10.60 -14.69 8.21
CA ALA A 12 -10.38 -13.45 8.96
C ALA A 12 -9.86 -12.23 8.14
N SER A 13 -10.02 -12.24 6.81
CA SER A 13 -9.49 -11.21 5.91
C SER A 13 -10.56 -10.34 5.21
N ASP A 14 -11.84 -10.52 5.50
CA ASP A 14 -12.89 -9.69 4.92
C ASP A 14 -13.24 -8.55 5.90
N ALA A 15 -12.39 -7.50 5.91
CA ALA A 15 -12.74 -6.25 6.56
C ALA A 15 -14.07 -5.75 5.98
N THR A 16 -14.98 -5.31 6.87
CA THR A 16 -16.27 -4.76 6.47
C THR A 16 -16.03 -3.48 5.67
N ALA A 17 -16.34 -3.50 4.38
CA ALA A 17 -16.28 -2.32 3.53
C ALA A 17 -17.54 -1.47 3.70
N GLN A 18 -17.46 -0.16 3.47
CA GLN A 18 -18.54 0.79 3.64
C GLN A 18 -18.92 1.47 2.31
N LEU A 19 -20.10 2.08 2.28
CA LEU A 19 -20.51 2.92 1.14
C LEU A 19 -19.56 4.13 1.04
N GLY A 20 -19.17 4.47 -0.19
CA GLY A 20 -18.17 5.49 -0.47
C GLY A 20 -16.74 4.97 -0.53
N GLU A 21 -16.51 3.68 -0.25
CA GLU A 21 -15.17 3.09 -0.27
C GLU A 21 -14.89 2.29 -1.54
N VAL A 22 -13.65 2.34 -1.98
CA VAL A 22 -13.10 1.39 -2.94
C VAL A 22 -12.59 0.17 -2.19
N ALA A 23 -13.07 -1.01 -2.58
CA ALA A 23 -12.75 -2.27 -1.92
C ALA A 23 -12.44 -3.39 -2.93
N TYR A 24 -11.64 -4.37 -2.53
CA TYR A 24 -11.30 -5.54 -3.35
C TYR A 24 -12.05 -6.75 -2.84
N LEU A 25 -13.22 -7.01 -3.41
CA LEU A 25 -14.24 -7.91 -2.90
C LEU A 25 -14.29 -9.24 -3.68
N THR A 26 -14.68 -10.30 -2.97
CA THR A 26 -14.84 -11.64 -3.55
C THR A 26 -16.21 -11.79 -4.18
N VAL A 27 -16.27 -12.28 -5.42
CA VAL A 27 -17.48 -12.68 -6.10
C VAL A 27 -18.00 -13.97 -5.49
N THR A 28 -19.21 -13.96 -4.95
CA THR A 28 -19.86 -15.12 -4.33
C THR A 28 -20.75 -15.88 -5.31
N ALA A 29 -21.46 -15.14 -6.18
CA ALA A 29 -22.36 -15.71 -7.17
C ALA A 29 -22.48 -14.78 -8.39
N VAL A 30 -22.94 -15.34 -9.50
CA VAL A 30 -23.32 -14.61 -10.72
C VAL A 30 -24.67 -15.15 -11.19
N ASN A 31 -25.60 -14.25 -11.56
CA ASN A 31 -26.89 -14.61 -12.13
C ASN A 31 -27.29 -13.65 -13.27
N SER A 32 -28.56 -13.68 -13.72
CA SER A 32 -29.07 -12.82 -14.80
C SER A 32 -29.06 -11.32 -14.50
N THR A 33 -28.92 -10.91 -13.24
CA THR A 33 -28.91 -9.49 -12.83
C THR A 33 -27.49 -8.92 -12.76
N GLY A 34 -26.50 -9.74 -12.39
CA GLY A 34 -25.12 -9.33 -12.21
C GLY A 34 -24.33 -10.31 -11.36
N ALA A 35 -23.24 -9.82 -10.79
CA ALA A 35 -22.42 -10.54 -9.82
C ALA A 35 -22.76 -10.06 -8.40
N PHE A 36 -22.65 -10.95 -7.43
CA PHE A 36 -22.81 -10.65 -6.01
C PHE A 36 -21.45 -10.69 -5.33
N LEU A 37 -21.17 -9.70 -4.50
CA LEU A 37 -19.87 -9.52 -3.86
C LEU A 37 -20.02 -9.54 -2.34
N ARG A 38 -19.15 -10.29 -1.69
CA ARG A 38 -19.04 -10.28 -0.22
C ARG A 38 -18.32 -9.01 0.24
N TRP A 39 -18.99 -8.23 1.11
CA TRP A 39 -18.46 -6.94 1.61
C TRP A 39 -18.52 -6.79 3.13
N GLY A 40 -18.69 -7.92 3.85
CA GLY A 40 -18.72 -7.94 5.31
C GLY A 40 -20.10 -7.74 5.94
N GLN A 41 -21.14 -7.47 5.13
CA GLN A 41 -22.52 -7.36 5.58
C GLN A 41 -23.27 -8.70 5.42
N PRO A 42 -24.43 -8.89 6.10
CA PRO A 42 -25.20 -10.13 6.00
C PRO A 42 -25.68 -10.48 4.60
N LYS A 43 -25.95 -9.46 3.75
CA LYS A 43 -26.33 -9.63 2.35
C LYS A 43 -25.21 -9.15 1.46
N ASP A 44 -24.86 -9.94 0.44
CA ASP A 44 -23.89 -9.55 -0.57
C ASP A 44 -24.37 -8.34 -1.37
N VAL A 45 -23.43 -7.47 -1.79
CA VAL A 45 -23.74 -6.31 -2.63
C VAL A 45 -23.79 -6.73 -4.10
N LEU A 46 -24.76 -6.18 -4.84
CA LEU A 46 -24.90 -6.40 -6.27
C LEU A 46 -23.87 -5.54 -7.05
N LEU A 47 -23.20 -6.18 -8.01
CA LEU A 47 -22.45 -5.55 -9.09
C LEU A 47 -23.23 -5.75 -10.40
N PRO A 48 -24.08 -4.78 -10.81
CA PRO A 48 -24.91 -4.90 -12.01
C PRO A 48 -24.05 -5.06 -13.28
N TYR A 49 -24.60 -5.69 -14.30
CA TYR A 49 -23.88 -5.87 -15.57
C TYR A 49 -23.45 -4.55 -16.23
N SER A 50 -24.22 -3.48 -16.10
CA SER A 50 -23.89 -2.14 -16.59
C SER A 50 -22.67 -1.52 -15.88
N GLU A 51 -22.39 -1.97 -14.66
CA GLU A 51 -21.27 -1.48 -13.83
C GLU A 51 -20.00 -2.36 -13.95
N GLN A 52 -20.07 -3.44 -14.72
CA GLN A 52 -18.93 -4.34 -14.94
C GLN A 52 -18.07 -3.87 -16.12
N ARG A 53 -16.75 -3.96 -15.99
CA ARG A 53 -15.78 -3.80 -17.09
C ARG A 53 -15.50 -5.12 -17.83
N PHE A 54 -15.63 -6.22 -17.13
CA PHE A 54 -15.58 -7.60 -17.64
C PHE A 54 -16.48 -8.48 -16.78
N ARG A 55 -16.79 -9.69 -17.24
CA ARG A 55 -17.59 -10.67 -16.50
C ARG A 55 -16.74 -11.38 -15.47
N PRO A 56 -16.92 -11.14 -14.18
CA PRO A 56 -16.13 -11.82 -13.16
C PRO A 56 -16.70 -13.19 -12.84
N ASP A 57 -15.83 -14.16 -12.59
CA ASP A 57 -16.23 -15.51 -12.16
C ASP A 57 -16.39 -15.58 -10.63
N PRO A 58 -17.28 -16.48 -10.12
CA PRO A 58 -17.36 -16.79 -8.70
C PRO A 58 -16.00 -17.22 -8.13
N GLY A 59 -15.70 -16.77 -6.90
CA GLY A 59 -14.43 -17.01 -6.22
C GLY A 59 -13.29 -16.05 -6.61
N LYS A 60 -13.43 -15.27 -7.68
CA LYS A 60 -12.47 -14.22 -8.05
C LYS A 60 -12.73 -12.96 -7.23
N ARG A 61 -11.70 -12.11 -7.15
CA ARG A 61 -11.81 -10.80 -6.48
C ARG A 61 -11.79 -9.68 -7.51
N VAL A 62 -12.60 -8.65 -7.27
CA VAL A 62 -12.72 -7.46 -8.13
C VAL A 62 -12.59 -6.19 -7.30
N LEU A 63 -11.94 -5.18 -7.88
CA LEU A 63 -11.84 -3.85 -7.28
C LEU A 63 -13.06 -3.05 -7.70
N VAL A 64 -13.82 -2.56 -6.71
CA VAL A 64 -15.09 -1.85 -6.93
C VAL A 64 -15.21 -0.64 -6.00
N MET A 65 -15.95 0.35 -6.45
CA MET A 65 -16.54 1.39 -5.60
C MET A 65 -17.87 0.89 -5.06
N LEU A 66 -18.12 1.07 -3.77
CA LEU A 66 -19.41 0.84 -3.14
C LEU A 66 -20.17 2.16 -3.05
N TYR A 67 -21.38 2.21 -3.58
CA TYR A 67 -22.21 3.41 -3.56
C TYR A 67 -23.70 3.07 -3.40
N SER A 68 -24.54 4.07 -3.14
CA SER A 68 -26.00 3.93 -3.16
C SER A 68 -26.56 4.27 -4.53
N ASP A 69 -27.43 3.42 -5.06
CA ASP A 69 -28.18 3.75 -6.27
C ASP A 69 -29.29 4.81 -5.98
N ASP A 70 -30.01 5.22 -7.00
CA ASP A 70 -31.08 6.24 -6.90
C ASP A 70 -32.25 5.83 -5.96
N GLN A 71 -32.31 4.55 -5.58
CA GLN A 71 -33.29 4.02 -4.63
C GLN A 71 -32.69 3.84 -3.22
N GLY A 72 -31.46 4.29 -3.00
CA GLY A 72 -30.75 4.16 -1.72
C GLY A 72 -30.21 2.75 -1.42
N ARG A 73 -30.20 1.85 -2.43
CA ARG A 73 -29.70 0.48 -2.24
C ARG A 73 -28.19 0.43 -2.45
N PRO A 74 -27.45 -0.33 -1.61
CA PRO A 74 -26.04 -0.60 -1.84
C PRO A 74 -25.82 -1.32 -3.18
N VAL A 75 -24.91 -0.77 -3.99
CA VAL A 75 -24.43 -1.36 -5.25
C VAL A 75 -22.95 -1.16 -5.41
N ALA A 76 -22.34 -2.01 -6.23
CA ALA A 76 -20.91 -1.94 -6.54
C ALA A 76 -20.69 -1.55 -8.01
N SER A 77 -19.60 -0.85 -8.30
CA SER A 77 -19.16 -0.50 -9.65
C SER A 77 -17.67 -0.77 -9.87
N MET A 78 -17.32 -1.41 -10.98
CA MET A 78 -15.94 -1.52 -11.47
C MET A 78 -15.51 -0.27 -12.25
N ARG A 79 -16.42 0.67 -12.52
CA ARG A 79 -16.20 1.90 -13.29
C ARG A 79 -15.67 3.00 -12.38
N LEU A 80 -14.51 2.77 -11.76
CA LEU A 80 -13.93 3.64 -10.74
C LEU A 80 -13.75 5.08 -11.22
N ASP A 81 -13.43 5.28 -12.50
CA ASP A 81 -13.21 6.61 -13.09
C ASP A 81 -14.45 7.53 -13.00
N ARG A 82 -15.66 6.99 -12.73
CA ARG A 82 -16.88 7.78 -12.50
C ARG A 82 -16.94 8.42 -11.10
N PHE A 83 -16.17 7.88 -10.17
CA PHE A 83 -16.21 8.23 -8.75
C PHE A 83 -14.92 8.88 -8.28
N LEU A 84 -13.82 8.61 -8.96
CA LEU A 84 -12.49 9.06 -8.58
C LEU A 84 -12.04 10.20 -9.47
N SER A 85 -11.47 11.24 -8.86
CA SER A 85 -10.89 12.37 -9.56
C SER A 85 -9.40 12.16 -9.82
N ASP A 86 -8.93 12.61 -10.99
CA ASP A 86 -7.49 12.77 -11.25
C ASP A 86 -6.91 14.00 -10.53
N ASP A 87 -7.74 15.01 -10.24
CA ASP A 87 -7.33 16.20 -9.49
C ASP A 87 -7.53 16.00 -7.98
N ALA A 88 -6.43 15.84 -7.27
CA ALA A 88 -6.39 15.66 -5.82
C ALA A 88 -6.33 17.01 -5.07
N TRP A 89 -7.23 17.92 -5.39
CA TRP A 89 -7.30 19.31 -4.88
C TRP A 89 -7.34 19.43 -3.35
N ALA A 90 -7.85 18.41 -2.68
CA ALA A 90 -7.99 18.39 -1.21
C ALA A 90 -6.73 17.89 -0.48
N LEU A 91 -5.70 17.46 -1.22
CA LEU A 91 -4.49 16.86 -0.65
C LEU A 91 -3.31 17.81 -0.74
N SER A 92 -2.54 17.88 0.33
CA SER A 92 -1.30 18.66 0.44
C SER A 92 -0.08 17.76 0.58
N GLN A 93 1.09 18.25 0.15
CA GLN A 93 2.34 17.53 0.32
C GLN A 93 2.60 17.20 1.79
N GLY A 94 2.90 15.96 2.07
CA GLY A 94 3.17 15.46 3.42
C GLY A 94 1.96 14.84 4.11
N ASP A 95 0.75 15.03 3.60
CA ASP A 95 -0.46 14.42 4.18
C ASP A 95 -0.32 12.91 4.24
N GLU A 96 -0.70 12.34 5.38
CA GLU A 96 -0.88 10.91 5.56
C GLU A 96 -2.23 10.50 4.97
N VAL A 97 -2.25 9.47 4.12
CA VAL A 97 -3.42 9.05 3.37
C VAL A 97 -3.59 7.55 3.36
N THR A 98 -4.84 7.10 3.25
CA THR A 98 -5.18 5.71 2.96
C THR A 98 -5.04 5.45 1.47
N VAL A 99 -4.37 4.35 1.13
CA VAL A 99 -4.08 3.97 -0.25
C VAL A 99 -4.58 2.56 -0.53
N VAL A 100 -5.35 2.39 -1.60
CA VAL A 100 -5.76 1.08 -2.12
C VAL A 100 -5.08 0.84 -3.47
N VAL A 101 -4.31 -0.24 -3.56
CA VAL A 101 -3.57 -0.58 -4.78
C VAL A 101 -4.54 -1.06 -5.86
N ALA A 102 -4.55 -0.38 -7.00
CA ALA A 102 -5.42 -0.69 -8.12
C ALA A 102 -4.70 -1.54 -9.18
N ASP A 103 -3.91 -0.93 -10.04
CA ASP A 103 -3.33 -1.58 -11.19
C ASP A 103 -1.84 -1.27 -11.34
N ARG A 104 -1.10 -2.20 -11.97
CA ARG A 104 0.28 -1.97 -12.36
C ARG A 104 0.33 -1.12 -13.63
N THR A 105 1.27 -0.19 -13.70
CA THR A 105 1.60 0.61 -14.88
C THR A 105 3.10 0.53 -15.17
N ASP A 106 3.54 1.05 -16.29
CA ASP A 106 4.98 1.12 -16.64
C ASP A 106 5.79 1.96 -15.65
N LEU A 107 5.16 2.98 -15.05
CA LEU A 107 5.80 3.87 -14.09
C LEU A 107 5.80 3.34 -12.64
N GLY A 108 4.88 2.43 -12.32
CA GLY A 108 4.70 1.94 -10.96
C GLY A 108 3.29 1.38 -10.71
N MET A 109 2.72 1.68 -9.55
CA MET A 109 1.38 1.23 -9.18
C MET A 109 0.39 2.40 -9.19
N LYS A 110 -0.65 2.29 -10.01
CA LYS A 110 -1.83 3.15 -9.92
C LYS A 110 -2.58 2.79 -8.65
N VAL A 111 -2.95 3.78 -7.88
CA VAL A 111 -3.59 3.60 -6.56
C VAL A 111 -4.79 4.51 -6.41
N VAL A 112 -5.71 4.12 -5.53
CA VAL A 112 -6.80 4.97 -5.07
C VAL A 112 -6.39 5.58 -3.74
N VAL A 113 -6.50 6.90 -3.62
CA VAL A 113 -6.13 7.69 -2.44
C VAL A 113 -7.40 8.23 -1.80
N GLU A 114 -7.58 7.96 -0.49
CA GLU A 114 -8.74 8.39 0.30
C GLU A 114 -10.10 8.01 -0.33
N HIS A 115 -10.13 6.91 -1.10
CA HIS A 115 -11.31 6.45 -1.86
C HIS A 115 -11.91 7.50 -2.83
N ARG A 116 -11.19 8.58 -3.12
CA ARG A 116 -11.67 9.75 -3.87
C ARG A 116 -10.80 10.15 -5.04
N PHE A 117 -9.49 9.86 -4.98
CA PHE A 117 -8.54 10.36 -5.96
C PHE A 117 -7.72 9.24 -6.57
N TRP A 118 -7.32 9.41 -7.83
CA TRP A 118 -6.29 8.61 -8.42
C TRP A 118 -4.90 9.11 -8.01
N GLY A 119 -3.99 8.19 -7.74
CA GLY A 119 -2.60 8.47 -7.42
C GLY A 119 -1.65 7.47 -8.06
N LEU A 120 -0.36 7.76 -7.98
CA LEU A 120 0.72 6.91 -8.47
C LEU A 120 1.79 6.71 -7.40
N ILE A 121 2.16 5.46 -7.17
CA ILE A 121 3.38 5.10 -6.44
C ILE A 121 4.40 4.66 -7.48
N TYR A 122 5.49 5.42 -7.64
CA TYR A 122 6.57 5.05 -8.56
C TYR A 122 7.29 3.79 -8.12
N GLN A 123 7.89 3.06 -9.08
CA GLN A 123 8.69 1.86 -8.78
C GLN A 123 9.78 2.13 -7.75
N ASP A 124 10.39 3.32 -7.79
CA ASP A 124 11.45 3.72 -6.86
C ASP A 124 10.96 4.02 -5.45
N ASP A 125 9.70 4.41 -5.30
CA ASP A 125 9.08 4.67 -3.99
C ASP A 125 8.45 3.41 -3.37
N MET A 126 8.40 2.28 -4.09
CA MET A 126 7.93 1.01 -3.54
C MET A 126 8.99 0.40 -2.61
N THR A 127 8.67 0.27 -1.35
CA THR A 127 9.52 -0.34 -0.31
C THR A 127 9.35 -1.86 -0.22
N GLN A 128 8.31 -2.38 -0.87
CA GLN A 128 7.96 -3.80 -0.92
C GLN A 128 7.09 -4.08 -2.16
N PRO A 129 6.98 -5.34 -2.60
CA PRO A 129 6.02 -5.70 -3.64
C PRO A 129 4.59 -5.39 -3.22
N LEU A 130 3.85 -4.68 -4.07
CA LEU A 130 2.46 -4.33 -3.84
C LEU A 130 1.54 -5.26 -4.61
N ARG A 131 0.39 -5.61 -4.01
CA ARG A 131 -0.63 -6.48 -4.61
C ARG A 131 -1.93 -5.71 -4.82
N ARG A 132 -2.61 -5.97 -5.93
CA ARG A 132 -3.92 -5.39 -6.22
C ARG A 132 -4.89 -5.63 -5.05
N GLY A 133 -5.62 -4.58 -4.67
CA GLY A 133 -6.55 -4.59 -3.55
C GLY A 133 -5.90 -4.51 -2.17
N GLN A 134 -4.60 -4.38 -2.08
CA GLN A 134 -3.91 -4.13 -0.82
C GLN A 134 -4.20 -2.71 -0.34
N THR A 135 -4.65 -2.58 0.90
CA THR A 135 -4.82 -1.29 1.57
C THR A 135 -3.62 -1.02 2.47
N LEU A 136 -3.09 0.16 2.41
CA LEU A 136 -1.92 0.58 3.19
C LEU A 136 -1.93 2.08 3.44
N LYS A 137 -1.12 2.51 4.39
CA LYS A 137 -0.81 3.90 4.66
C LYS A 137 0.19 4.42 3.63
N GLY A 138 -0.03 5.61 3.12
CA GLY A 138 0.88 6.35 2.25
C GLY A 138 0.99 7.80 2.68
N TYR A 139 1.84 8.53 2.00
CA TYR A 139 2.06 9.97 2.22
C TYR A 139 2.08 10.67 0.87
N VAL A 140 1.45 11.82 0.78
CA VAL A 140 1.50 12.67 -0.42
C VAL A 140 2.92 13.16 -0.62
N LYS A 141 3.59 12.62 -1.65
CA LYS A 141 4.96 13.02 -2.01
C LYS A 141 4.96 14.39 -2.68
N GLN A 142 4.05 14.57 -3.63
CA GLN A 142 3.79 15.84 -4.28
C GLN A 142 2.43 15.80 -4.99
N ARG A 143 1.80 16.96 -5.11
CA ARG A 143 0.72 17.22 -6.05
C ARG A 143 1.33 17.93 -7.26
N ARG A 144 1.08 17.40 -8.46
CA ARG A 144 1.61 17.96 -9.71
C ARG A 144 0.76 19.16 -10.16
N GLU A 145 1.27 19.91 -11.12
CA GLU A 145 0.54 21.03 -11.73
C GLU A 145 -0.74 20.59 -12.43
N ASP A 146 -0.78 19.37 -12.96
CA ASP A 146 -1.96 18.73 -13.56
C ASP A 146 -2.98 18.20 -12.55
N GLY A 147 -2.79 18.47 -11.26
CA GLY A 147 -3.64 18.04 -10.15
C GLY A 147 -3.38 16.61 -9.66
N ARG A 148 -2.69 15.78 -10.42
CA ARG A 148 -2.39 14.39 -10.06
C ARG A 148 -1.48 14.32 -8.83
N VAL A 149 -1.60 13.22 -8.07
CA VAL A 149 -0.85 13.04 -6.83
C VAL A 149 0.10 11.86 -6.91
N ASP A 150 1.35 12.12 -6.52
CA ASP A 150 2.37 11.09 -6.32
C ASP A 150 2.42 10.71 -4.85
N ILE A 151 2.44 9.41 -4.58
CA ILE A 151 2.39 8.85 -3.23
C ILE A 151 3.73 8.16 -2.92
N SER A 152 4.19 8.35 -1.69
CA SER A 152 5.31 7.62 -1.09
C SER A 152 4.80 6.68 0.00
N LEU A 153 5.43 5.52 0.16
CA LEU A 153 5.18 4.62 1.30
C LEU A 153 6.03 4.97 2.53
N LEU A 154 6.90 5.95 2.39
CA LEU A 154 7.72 6.45 3.49
C LEU A 154 7.26 7.86 3.87
N PRO A 155 7.20 8.18 5.16
CA PRO A 155 6.82 9.51 5.62
C PRO A 155 7.78 10.57 5.10
N PRO A 156 7.39 11.86 5.03
CA PRO A 156 8.25 12.94 4.61
C PRO A 156 9.30 13.32 5.67
N GLY A 157 10.33 14.04 5.26
CA GLY A 157 11.28 14.72 6.14
C GLY A 157 12.07 13.83 7.10
N ALA A 158 12.21 14.27 8.33
CA ALA A 158 12.99 13.58 9.36
C ALA A 158 12.44 12.19 9.71
N ALA A 159 11.13 12.03 9.74
CA ALA A 159 10.47 10.74 10.01
C ALA A 159 10.84 9.66 8.96
N ARG A 160 11.12 10.05 7.72
CA ARG A 160 11.63 9.13 6.71
C ARG A 160 12.97 8.54 7.09
N LEU A 161 13.86 9.39 7.63
CA LEU A 161 15.19 8.96 8.03
C LEU A 161 15.15 8.04 9.26
N ASP A 162 14.19 8.26 10.16
CA ASP A 162 13.97 7.37 11.30
C ASP A 162 13.52 5.99 10.83
N VAL A 163 12.49 5.90 9.99
CA VAL A 163 12.02 4.62 9.42
C VAL A 163 13.10 3.90 8.62
N VAL A 164 13.90 4.61 7.83
CA VAL A 164 15.00 4.00 7.08
C VAL A 164 16.13 3.57 8.01
N GLY A 165 16.44 4.37 9.03
CA GLY A 165 17.41 4.06 10.08
C GLY A 165 17.06 2.77 10.83
N ASP A 166 15.80 2.65 11.26
CA ASP A 166 15.29 1.45 11.95
C ASP A 166 15.41 0.19 11.08
N LYS A 167 15.07 0.29 9.79
CA LYS A 167 15.26 -0.83 8.83
C LYS A 167 16.73 -1.24 8.71
N ILE A 168 17.65 -0.28 8.67
CA ILE A 168 19.08 -0.55 8.61
C ILE A 168 19.57 -1.22 9.90
N LEU A 169 19.17 -0.71 11.05
CA LEU A 169 19.53 -1.29 12.34
C LEU A 169 18.96 -2.70 12.52
N GLN A 170 17.73 -2.94 12.07
CA GLN A 170 17.13 -4.27 12.06
C GLN A 170 17.92 -5.23 11.17
N ALA A 171 18.25 -4.83 9.92
CA ALA A 171 19.05 -5.66 9.01
C ALA A 171 20.45 -5.96 9.57
N LEU A 172 21.07 -5.01 10.27
CA LEU A 172 22.34 -5.20 10.97
C LEU A 172 22.21 -6.23 12.10
N ARG A 173 21.15 -6.16 12.92
CA ARG A 173 20.90 -7.14 13.98
C ARG A 173 20.75 -8.56 13.41
N GLU A 174 19.91 -8.71 12.36
CA GLU A 174 19.66 -9.98 11.68
C GLU A 174 20.93 -10.57 11.01
N SER A 175 21.88 -9.71 10.63
CA SER A 175 23.14 -10.09 9.97
C SER A 175 24.34 -10.11 10.92
N GLY A 176 24.15 -10.24 12.24
CA GLY A 176 25.23 -10.32 13.21
C GLY A 176 26.07 -9.04 13.33
N GLY A 177 25.47 -7.88 13.09
CA GLY A 177 26.12 -6.58 13.21
C GLY A 177 26.91 -6.12 11.99
N TYR A 178 26.86 -6.87 10.89
CA TYR A 178 27.56 -6.53 9.65
C TYR A 178 26.61 -6.54 8.44
N LEU A 179 26.64 -5.48 7.65
CA LEU A 179 25.89 -5.38 6.40
C LEU A 179 26.85 -4.98 5.26
N PRO A 180 26.97 -5.82 4.18
CA PRO A 180 27.86 -5.54 3.05
C PRO A 180 27.23 -4.49 2.10
N LEU A 181 26.81 -3.37 2.66
CA LEU A 181 26.27 -2.21 1.97
C LEU A 181 26.88 -0.95 2.60
N GLY A 182 27.68 -0.22 1.84
CA GLY A 182 28.30 1.02 2.27
C GLY A 182 27.84 2.21 1.42
N ASP A 183 28.54 3.32 1.57
CA ASP A 183 28.23 4.56 0.84
C ASP A 183 28.37 4.42 -0.68
N LYS A 184 29.28 3.56 -1.15
CA LYS A 184 29.54 3.32 -2.59
C LYS A 184 28.71 2.18 -3.17
N SER A 185 27.95 1.45 -2.36
CA SER A 185 27.16 0.30 -2.82
C SER A 185 26.16 0.68 -3.89
N ASP A 186 25.87 -0.27 -4.78
CA ASP A 186 24.94 -0.10 -5.89
C ASP A 186 23.50 0.13 -5.43
N ALA A 187 22.75 0.95 -6.19
CA ALA A 187 21.36 1.27 -5.88
C ALA A 187 20.45 0.04 -5.89
N HIS A 188 20.69 -0.90 -6.81
CA HIS A 188 19.90 -2.13 -6.93
C HIS A 188 20.13 -3.05 -5.71
N ALA A 189 21.38 -3.19 -5.26
CA ALA A 189 21.71 -4.00 -4.07
C ALA A 189 21.07 -3.43 -2.80
N ILE A 190 21.12 -2.09 -2.62
CA ILE A 190 20.46 -1.41 -1.50
C ILE A 190 18.95 -1.63 -1.56
N LYS A 191 18.31 -1.46 -2.73
CA LYS A 191 16.88 -1.64 -2.90
C LYS A 191 16.46 -3.08 -2.69
N ALA A 192 17.21 -4.04 -3.22
CA ALA A 192 16.92 -5.47 -3.05
C ALA A 192 16.97 -5.91 -1.58
N ARG A 193 17.94 -5.37 -0.80
CA ARG A 193 18.12 -5.77 0.61
C ARG A 193 17.21 -5.04 1.59
N LEU A 194 16.98 -3.73 1.37
CA LEU A 194 16.34 -2.84 2.35
C LEU A 194 15.02 -2.23 1.85
N GLY A 195 14.72 -2.34 0.54
CA GLY A 195 13.53 -1.73 -0.06
C GLY A 195 13.55 -0.20 -0.07
N VAL A 196 14.73 0.44 -0.01
CA VAL A 196 14.87 1.89 0.02
C VAL A 196 15.75 2.40 -1.12
N SER A 197 15.60 3.68 -1.49
CA SER A 197 16.45 4.30 -2.50
C SER A 197 17.86 4.55 -1.96
N LYS A 198 18.89 4.58 -2.84
CA LYS A 198 20.27 4.89 -2.48
C LYS A 198 20.40 6.24 -1.78
N SER A 199 19.64 7.26 -2.20
CA SER A 199 19.65 8.59 -1.57
C SER A 199 19.15 8.53 -0.12
N ALA A 200 18.01 7.85 0.13
CA ALA A 200 17.47 7.68 1.48
C ALA A 200 18.42 6.85 2.37
N TYR A 201 19.02 5.80 1.81
CA TYR A 201 20.03 4.99 2.49
C TYR A 201 21.23 5.83 2.94
N LYS A 202 21.82 6.61 2.01
CA LYS A 202 22.98 7.48 2.33
C LYS A 202 22.68 8.49 3.44
N GLN A 203 21.52 9.13 3.38
CA GLN A 203 21.12 10.07 4.43
C GLN A 203 20.96 9.38 5.79
N ALA A 204 20.32 8.20 5.80
CA ALA A 204 20.13 7.44 7.03
C ALA A 204 21.42 6.93 7.65
N ILE A 205 22.34 6.33 6.86
CA ILE A 205 23.65 5.88 7.40
C ILE A 205 24.49 7.06 7.89
N GLY A 206 24.44 8.22 7.23
CA GLY A 206 25.10 9.44 7.70
C GLY A 206 24.57 9.89 9.07
N ARG A 207 23.25 9.78 9.30
CA ARG A 207 22.62 10.10 10.59
C ARG A 207 22.99 9.07 11.67
N LEU A 208 22.88 7.77 11.36
CA LEU A 208 23.25 6.68 12.29
C LEU A 208 24.74 6.76 12.68
N TYR A 209 25.61 7.13 11.74
CA TYR A 209 27.04 7.35 12.01
C TYR A 209 27.27 8.53 12.97
N LYS A 210 26.58 9.66 12.76
CA LYS A 210 26.63 10.81 13.68
C LYS A 210 26.12 10.47 15.08
N GLN A 211 25.15 9.55 15.17
CA GLN A 211 24.62 9.03 16.43
C GLN A 211 25.53 7.95 17.06
N GLN A 212 26.66 7.64 16.44
CA GLN A 212 27.62 6.61 16.89
C GLN A 212 27.01 5.19 16.99
N LEU A 213 25.94 4.92 16.27
CA LEU A 213 25.28 3.61 16.24
C LEU A 213 25.95 2.64 15.27
N ILE A 214 26.61 3.16 14.24
CA ILE A 214 27.29 2.37 13.21
C ILE A 214 28.68 2.96 12.88
N THR A 215 29.56 2.12 12.33
CA THR A 215 30.75 2.53 11.61
C THR A 215 30.55 2.40 10.11
N LEU A 216 31.17 3.28 9.32
CA LEU A 216 31.08 3.34 7.87
C LEU A 216 32.34 2.85 7.20
N ALA A 217 32.19 2.02 6.17
CA ALA A 217 33.23 1.69 5.19
C ALA A 217 32.65 1.90 3.77
N PRO A 218 33.51 2.00 2.72
CA PRO A 218 33.03 2.25 1.35
C PRO A 218 31.96 1.28 0.87
N GLU A 219 32.02 0.00 1.23
CA GLU A 219 31.14 -1.07 0.77
C GLU A 219 30.43 -1.82 1.90
N ALA A 220 30.57 -1.36 3.16
CA ALA A 220 29.96 -2.02 4.30
C ALA A 220 29.67 -1.04 5.44
N ILE A 221 28.72 -1.42 6.30
CA ILE A 221 28.49 -0.79 7.59
C ILE A 221 28.54 -1.84 8.69
N ARG A 222 28.92 -1.44 9.90
CA ARG A 222 28.95 -2.31 11.08
C ARG A 222 28.28 -1.63 12.26
N LEU A 223 27.58 -2.40 13.06
CA LEU A 223 27.03 -1.95 14.32
C LEU A 223 28.16 -1.67 15.30
N VAL A 224 28.07 -0.57 16.04
CA VAL A 224 29.01 -0.29 17.14
C VAL A 224 28.65 -1.22 18.32
N PRO A 225 29.62 -1.98 18.87
CA PRO A 225 29.36 -2.83 20.03
C PRO A 225 28.78 -2.03 21.20
N GLY A 226 27.67 -2.48 21.76
CA GLY A 226 27.00 -1.82 22.89
C GLY A 226 26.03 -0.70 22.51
N ALA A 227 26.01 -0.22 21.29
CA ALA A 227 25.18 0.92 20.87
C ALA A 227 23.65 0.68 20.97
N LEU A 228 23.19 -0.57 21.17
CA LEU A 228 21.78 -0.92 21.23
C LEU A 228 21.33 -1.43 22.61
N SER A 229 22.19 -1.46 23.59
CA SER A 229 21.84 -1.86 24.97
C SER A 229 21.16 -0.74 25.77
N GLU A 230 21.20 0.52 25.31
CA GLU A 230 20.67 1.68 26.05
C GLU A 230 19.26 2.15 25.62
N THR A 231 18.64 1.56 24.59
CA THR A 231 17.32 2.02 24.11
C THR A 231 16.15 1.15 24.53
N ALA A 232 16.35 0.19 25.46
CA ALA A 232 15.28 -0.68 25.95
C ALA A 232 14.58 -0.15 27.22
N ASP A 233 14.95 1.02 27.73
CA ASP A 233 14.40 1.57 28.98
C ASP A 233 14.19 3.10 28.89
N LYS A 234 13.15 3.52 28.13
CA LYS A 234 12.51 4.83 28.33
C LYS A 234 11.11 4.84 27.76
#